data_051c843784e9d3438556966da40a1672
#
_entry.id   051c843784e9d3438556966da40a1672
#
_cell.length_a   1.000
_cell.length_b   1.000
_cell.length_c   1.000
_cell.angle_alpha   90.00
_cell.angle_beta   90.00
_cell.angle_gamma   90.00
#
_symmetry.space_group_name_H-M   'P 1'
#
loop_
_entity.id
_entity.type
_entity.pdbx_description
1 polymer ?
#
loop_
_entity_poly.entity_id
_entity_poly.type
_entity_poly.pdbx_seq_one_letter_code
_entity_poly.pdbx_strand_id
1 'polypeptide(L)'
;MSSKIKLLVMDVDGTLTDGKINMGPDGEVFKAFDIKDGYGINEMLPAHGIVPAIITGRTSKIVENRARELHITELYQGRHDKLDTLKSLMEKYECSRENVAYIGDDVLDIVCMRECGLVGCPADACGQVKEIAHFVSLKNGGDGAVREFIEYIIASQLMA
;
A
#
# COMPACT_ATOMS: atom_id res chain seq x y z
N MET A 1 6.13 18.28 -17.46
CA MET A 1 5.37 17.01 -17.47
C MET A 1 5.38 16.42 -16.09
N SER A 2 4.20 16.14 -15.52
CA SER A 2 4.16 15.41 -14.27
C SER A 2 4.60 13.97 -14.51
N SER A 3 5.46 13.46 -13.65
CA SER A 3 5.97 12.10 -13.76
C SER A 3 4.85 11.10 -13.45
N LYS A 4 4.74 10.06 -14.26
CA LYS A 4 3.70 9.05 -14.12
C LYS A 4 4.02 8.11 -12.96
N ILE A 5 3.03 7.77 -12.14
CA ILE A 5 3.16 6.72 -11.14
C ILE A 5 3.27 5.38 -11.86
N LYS A 6 4.27 4.60 -11.49
CA LYS A 6 4.56 3.27 -12.04
C LYS A 6 4.46 2.18 -10.97
N LEU A 7 4.55 2.57 -9.71
CA LEU A 7 4.62 1.65 -8.58
C LEU A 7 3.76 2.18 -7.44
N LEU A 8 2.88 1.34 -6.90
CA LEU A 8 2.15 1.61 -5.67
C LEU A 8 2.58 0.61 -4.61
N VAL A 9 3.22 1.11 -3.55
CA VAL A 9 3.65 0.31 -2.42
C VAL A 9 2.64 0.45 -1.29
N MET A 10 2.25 -0.68 -0.72
CA MET A 10 1.21 -0.76 0.30
C MET A 10 1.71 -1.49 1.54
N ASP A 11 1.35 -0.98 2.71
CA ASP A 11 1.42 -1.74 3.95
C ASP A 11 0.19 -2.66 4.07
N VAL A 12 0.19 -3.59 5.01
CA VAL A 12 -0.93 -4.53 5.20
C VAL A 12 -1.75 -4.15 6.43
N ASP A 13 -1.19 -4.37 7.62
CA ASP A 13 -1.95 -4.19 8.87
C ASP A 13 -2.27 -2.71 9.11
N GLY A 14 -3.55 -2.39 9.16
CA GLY A 14 -4.03 -1.01 9.31
C GLY A 14 -4.25 -0.27 8.00
N THR A 15 -3.84 -0.83 6.87
CA THR A 15 -3.98 -0.23 5.53
C THR A 15 -4.88 -1.09 4.64
N LEU A 16 -4.48 -2.33 4.35
CA LEU A 16 -5.33 -3.31 3.65
C LEU A 16 -6.28 -4.03 4.61
N THR A 17 -6.03 -3.95 5.89
CA THR A 17 -6.89 -4.46 6.97
C THR A 17 -7.24 -3.33 7.93
N ASP A 18 -8.11 -3.62 8.89
CA ASP A 18 -8.47 -2.67 9.94
C ASP A 18 -7.41 -2.51 11.04
N GLY A 19 -6.29 -3.23 10.92
CA GLY A 19 -5.20 -3.18 11.89
C GLY A 19 -5.39 -4.07 13.12
N LYS A 20 -6.51 -4.78 13.21
CA LYS A 20 -6.75 -5.69 14.34
C LYS A 20 -6.09 -7.04 14.10
N ILE A 21 -5.58 -7.61 15.16
CA ILE A 21 -4.99 -8.94 15.16
C ILE A 21 -6.04 -9.91 15.70
N ASN A 22 -6.49 -10.84 14.87
CA ASN A 22 -7.50 -11.84 15.23
C ASN A 22 -6.78 -13.09 15.73
N MET A 23 -6.50 -13.11 17.02
CA MET A 23 -5.62 -14.10 17.66
C MET A 23 -6.41 -15.29 18.16
N GLY A 24 -5.96 -16.50 17.81
CA GLY A 24 -6.44 -17.76 18.37
C GLY A 24 -5.36 -18.41 19.23
N PRO A 25 -5.64 -19.65 19.76
CA PRO A 25 -4.69 -20.36 20.63
C PRO A 25 -3.34 -20.64 19.95
N ASP A 26 -3.35 -20.86 18.64
CA ASP A 26 -2.17 -21.24 17.86
C ASP A 26 -1.60 -20.10 17.02
N GLY A 27 -2.04 -18.86 17.25
CA GLY A 27 -1.59 -17.70 16.55
C GLY A 27 -2.73 -16.97 15.84
N GLU A 28 -2.39 -16.14 14.88
CA GLU A 28 -3.38 -15.38 14.11
C GLU A 28 -4.25 -16.31 13.26
N VAL A 29 -5.57 -16.15 13.36
CA VAL A 29 -6.54 -17.03 12.70
C VAL A 29 -7.07 -16.48 11.39
N PHE A 30 -7.26 -15.17 11.26
CA PHE A 30 -7.68 -14.57 10.00
C PHE A 30 -7.33 -13.08 9.95
N LYS A 31 -7.34 -12.54 8.71
CA LYS A 31 -7.37 -11.12 8.41
C LYS A 31 -8.56 -10.88 7.49
N ALA A 32 -9.26 -9.78 7.71
CA ALA A 32 -10.34 -9.36 6.82
C ALA A 32 -9.82 -8.33 5.81
N PHE A 33 -10.02 -8.58 4.53
CA PHE A 33 -9.66 -7.68 3.44
C PHE A 33 -10.93 -7.17 2.75
N ASP A 34 -10.83 -5.98 2.17
CA ASP A 34 -11.96 -5.35 1.48
C ASP A 34 -11.95 -5.74 -0.01
N ILE A 35 -13.12 -6.14 -0.52
CA ILE A 35 -13.23 -6.57 -1.91
C ILE A 35 -13.00 -5.41 -2.90
N LYS A 36 -13.34 -4.18 -2.52
CA LYS A 36 -13.13 -3.00 -3.36
C LYS A 36 -11.66 -2.64 -3.49
N ASP A 37 -10.90 -2.80 -2.40
CA ASP A 37 -9.44 -2.68 -2.43
C ASP A 37 -8.86 -3.71 -3.39
N GLY A 38 -9.36 -4.95 -3.30
CA GLY A 38 -8.91 -6.03 -4.17
C GLY A 38 -9.15 -5.76 -5.65
N TYR A 39 -10.31 -5.22 -5.99
CA TYR A 39 -10.60 -4.84 -7.39
C TYR A 39 -9.65 -3.75 -7.88
N GLY A 40 -9.42 -2.74 -7.06
CA GLY A 40 -8.47 -1.66 -7.40
C GLY A 40 -7.07 -2.20 -7.69
N ILE A 41 -6.59 -3.09 -6.85
CA ILE A 41 -5.24 -3.66 -6.97
C ILE A 41 -5.15 -4.60 -8.18
N ASN A 42 -6.11 -5.50 -8.34
CA ASN A 42 -6.06 -6.56 -9.35
C ASN A 42 -6.44 -6.08 -10.75
N GLU A 43 -7.38 -5.14 -10.86
CA GLU A 43 -7.93 -4.71 -12.15
C GLU A 43 -7.51 -3.28 -12.53
N MET A 44 -7.64 -2.32 -11.61
CA MET A 44 -7.42 -0.92 -11.94
C MET A 44 -5.94 -0.57 -12.11
N LEU A 45 -5.08 -1.03 -11.21
CA LEU A 45 -3.65 -0.73 -11.32
C LEU A 45 -3.02 -1.28 -12.60
N PRO A 46 -3.20 -2.57 -12.94
CA PRO A 46 -2.64 -3.11 -14.18
C PRO A 46 -3.15 -2.40 -15.43
N ALA A 47 -4.43 -2.03 -15.47
CA ALA A 47 -5.02 -1.30 -16.59
C ALA A 47 -4.34 0.06 -16.85
N HIS A 48 -3.70 0.62 -15.83
CA HIS A 48 -3.00 1.91 -15.91
C HIS A 48 -1.47 1.76 -15.86
N GLY A 49 -0.96 0.54 -15.98
CA GLY A 49 0.48 0.27 -15.99
C GLY A 49 1.16 0.50 -14.64
N ILE A 50 0.42 0.38 -13.54
CA ILE A 50 0.95 0.57 -12.19
C ILE A 50 1.14 -0.80 -11.52
N VAL A 51 2.36 -1.05 -11.05
CA VAL A 51 2.71 -2.31 -10.36
C VAL A 51 2.34 -2.21 -8.88
N PRO A 52 1.50 -3.11 -8.36
CA PRO A 52 1.24 -3.17 -6.93
C PRO A 52 2.38 -3.91 -6.21
N ALA A 53 2.78 -3.41 -5.05
CA ALA A 53 3.78 -4.05 -4.20
C ALA A 53 3.34 -3.96 -2.74
N ILE A 54 3.70 -4.97 -1.95
CA ILE A 54 3.47 -5.00 -0.51
C ILE A 54 4.82 -5.07 0.22
N ILE A 55 5.02 -4.17 1.17
CA ILE A 55 6.16 -4.21 2.10
C ILE A 55 5.57 -4.17 3.51
N THR A 56 5.74 -5.25 4.26
CA THR A 56 5.16 -5.39 5.60
C THR A 56 6.13 -6.00 6.59
N GLY A 57 6.01 -5.62 7.86
CA GLY A 57 6.90 -6.10 8.92
C GLY A 57 6.57 -7.51 9.40
N ARG A 58 5.32 -7.89 9.37
CA ARG A 58 4.89 -9.23 9.80
C ARG A 58 5.01 -10.23 8.67
N THR A 59 5.09 -11.51 9.03
CA THR A 59 5.05 -12.62 8.07
C THR A 59 3.78 -13.42 8.31
N SER A 60 2.99 -13.65 7.26
CA SER A 60 1.71 -14.32 7.35
C SER A 60 1.40 -15.09 6.07
N LYS A 61 1.01 -16.34 6.24
CA LYS A 61 0.48 -17.18 5.14
C LYS A 61 -0.81 -16.60 4.58
N ILE A 62 -1.58 -15.93 5.42
CA ILE A 62 -2.83 -15.25 5.03
C ILE A 62 -2.54 -14.16 3.99
N VAL A 63 -1.52 -13.34 4.24
CA VAL A 63 -1.09 -12.27 3.31
C VAL A 63 -0.56 -12.87 2.01
N GLU A 64 0.21 -13.95 2.11
CA GLU A 64 0.72 -14.66 0.93
C GLU A 64 -0.42 -15.17 0.05
N ASN A 65 -1.46 -15.76 0.66
CA ASN A 65 -2.63 -16.23 -0.05
C ASN A 65 -3.40 -15.09 -0.72
N ARG A 66 -3.57 -13.97 0.01
CA ARG A 66 -4.26 -12.79 -0.54
C ARG A 66 -3.49 -12.16 -1.70
N ALA A 67 -2.18 -12.04 -1.56
CA ALA A 67 -1.33 -11.52 -2.62
C ALA A 67 -1.41 -12.38 -3.88
N ARG A 68 -1.41 -13.70 -3.72
CA ARG A 68 -1.57 -14.63 -4.84
C ARG A 68 -2.92 -14.46 -5.52
N GLU A 69 -3.99 -14.33 -4.74
CA GLU A 69 -5.35 -14.10 -5.26
C GLU A 69 -5.44 -12.81 -6.08
N LEU A 70 -4.74 -11.75 -5.65
CA LEU A 70 -4.73 -10.46 -6.31
C LEU A 70 -3.62 -10.32 -7.37
N HIS A 71 -2.88 -11.39 -7.64
CA HIS A 71 -1.76 -11.41 -8.60
C HIS A 71 -0.65 -10.41 -8.26
N ILE A 72 -0.43 -10.16 -6.96
CA ILE A 72 0.68 -9.36 -6.49
C ILE A 72 1.92 -10.24 -6.41
N THR A 73 2.91 -9.99 -7.26
CA THR A 73 4.17 -10.72 -7.27
C THR A 73 5.24 -10.06 -6.40
N GLU A 74 5.13 -8.75 -6.19
CA GLU A 74 6.07 -7.99 -5.37
C GLU A 74 5.60 -7.98 -3.92
N LEU A 75 5.84 -9.09 -3.22
CA LEU A 75 5.45 -9.27 -1.82
C LEU A 75 6.69 -9.43 -0.95
N TYR A 76 6.87 -8.53 0.00
CA TYR A 76 8.01 -8.51 0.92
C TYR A 76 7.49 -8.50 2.35
N GLN A 77 7.59 -9.64 3.00
CA GLN A 77 7.15 -9.85 4.38
C GLN A 77 8.35 -9.95 5.33
N GLY A 78 8.12 -9.70 6.62
CA GLY A 78 9.18 -9.78 7.63
C GLY A 78 10.26 -8.73 7.45
N ARG A 79 9.95 -7.60 6.86
CA ARG A 79 10.91 -6.54 6.55
C ARG A 79 10.91 -5.48 7.65
N HIS A 80 11.93 -5.54 8.50
CA HIS A 80 12.16 -4.50 9.52
C HIS A 80 12.77 -3.24 8.90
N ASP A 81 13.60 -3.40 7.88
CA ASP A 81 14.14 -2.30 7.09
C ASP A 81 13.32 -2.14 5.82
N LYS A 82 12.17 -1.46 5.94
CA LYS A 82 11.27 -1.20 4.81
C LYS A 82 11.92 -0.29 3.77
N LEU A 83 12.76 0.65 4.20
CA LEU A 83 13.40 1.61 3.29
C LEU A 83 14.35 0.92 2.32
N ASP A 84 15.17 0.00 2.83
CA ASP A 84 16.09 -0.76 1.99
C ASP A 84 15.34 -1.58 0.93
N THR A 85 14.26 -2.23 1.34
CA THR A 85 13.39 -2.98 0.44
C THR A 85 12.76 -2.07 -0.62
N LEU A 86 12.28 -0.90 -0.20
CA LEU A 86 11.70 0.09 -1.13
C LEU A 86 12.72 0.53 -2.18
N LYS A 87 13.94 0.85 -1.76
CA LYS A 87 15.00 1.30 -2.67
C LYS A 87 15.36 0.22 -3.70
N SER A 88 15.45 -1.04 -3.26
CA SER A 88 15.70 -2.17 -4.16
C SER A 88 14.57 -2.34 -5.17
N LEU A 89 13.33 -2.15 -4.74
CA LEU A 89 12.17 -2.24 -5.60
C LEU A 89 12.13 -1.09 -6.62
N MET A 90 12.46 0.11 -6.20
CA MET A 90 12.56 1.28 -7.09
C MET A 90 13.64 1.07 -8.16
N GLU A 91 14.78 0.52 -7.78
CA GLU A 91 15.84 0.18 -8.71
C GLU A 91 15.39 -0.87 -9.73
N LYS A 92 14.72 -1.92 -9.26
CA LYS A 92 14.19 -2.97 -10.13
C LYS A 92 13.28 -2.45 -11.23
N TYR A 93 12.43 -1.48 -10.91
CA TYR A 93 11.46 -0.90 -11.84
C TYR A 93 11.94 0.41 -12.46
N GLU A 94 13.19 0.78 -12.23
CA GLU A 94 13.79 2.01 -12.77
C GLU A 94 12.93 3.24 -12.43
N CYS A 95 12.48 3.30 -11.18
CA CYS A 95 11.63 4.38 -10.67
C CYS A 95 12.46 5.44 -9.96
N SER A 96 12.20 6.70 -10.29
CA SER A 96 12.59 7.83 -9.44
C SER A 96 11.48 8.08 -8.42
N ARG A 97 11.72 9.00 -7.48
CA ARG A 97 10.76 9.37 -6.45
C ARG A 97 9.36 9.66 -7.01
N GLU A 98 9.30 10.42 -8.10
CA GLU A 98 8.05 10.86 -8.71
C GLU A 98 7.22 9.73 -9.31
N ASN A 99 7.83 8.57 -9.51
CA ASN A 99 7.15 7.41 -10.08
C ASN A 99 6.50 6.49 -9.03
N VAL A 100 6.68 6.80 -7.74
CA VAL A 100 6.26 5.91 -6.67
C VAL A 100 5.21 6.55 -5.80
N ALA A 101 4.10 5.83 -5.61
CA ALA A 101 3.09 6.14 -4.61
C ALA A 101 3.20 5.13 -3.46
N TYR A 102 2.89 5.58 -2.25
CA TYR A 102 2.93 4.76 -1.04
C TYR A 102 1.69 5.01 -0.20
N ILE A 103 1.09 3.95 0.31
CA ILE A 103 0.00 4.05 1.29
C ILE A 103 0.33 3.23 2.52
N GLY A 104 0.21 3.85 3.69
CA GLY A 104 0.45 3.24 4.99
C GLY A 104 -0.27 4.00 6.08
N ASP A 105 -0.26 3.48 7.31
CA ASP A 105 -1.08 4.00 8.41
C ASP A 105 -0.30 4.39 9.67
N ASP A 106 0.95 3.96 9.81
CA ASP A 106 1.68 4.11 11.06
C ASP A 106 3.10 4.67 10.85
N VAL A 107 3.72 5.05 11.96
CA VAL A 107 5.02 5.72 11.97
C VAL A 107 6.14 4.92 11.28
N LEU A 108 6.02 3.59 11.27
CA LEU A 108 6.98 2.71 10.59
C LEU A 108 7.02 2.96 9.07
N ASP A 109 5.95 3.52 8.50
CA ASP A 109 5.85 3.80 7.08
C ASP A 109 6.51 5.13 6.68
N ILE A 110 6.72 6.03 7.62
CA ILE A 110 7.17 7.41 7.35
C ILE A 110 8.51 7.45 6.62
N VAL A 111 9.45 6.59 7.00
CA VAL A 111 10.77 6.57 6.36
C VAL A 111 10.66 6.24 4.86
N CYS A 112 9.73 5.37 4.48
CA CYS A 112 9.45 5.06 3.08
C CYS A 112 8.65 6.18 2.40
N MET A 113 7.68 6.73 3.09
CA MET A 113 6.83 7.80 2.55
C MET A 113 7.65 9.01 2.11
N ARG A 114 8.69 9.34 2.85
CA ARG A 114 9.59 10.46 2.53
C ARG A 114 10.35 10.27 1.23
N GLU A 115 10.50 9.04 0.77
CA GLU A 115 11.19 8.69 -0.47
C GLU A 115 10.23 8.54 -1.66
N CYS A 116 8.94 8.76 -1.45
CA CYS A 116 7.92 8.62 -2.48
C CYS A 116 7.33 9.96 -2.88
N GLY A 117 6.96 10.10 -4.15
CA GLY A 117 6.41 11.34 -4.68
C GLY A 117 4.95 11.58 -4.31
N LEU A 118 4.20 10.52 -4.05
CA LEU A 118 2.79 10.61 -3.68
C LEU A 118 2.51 9.68 -2.50
N VAL A 119 1.97 10.24 -1.42
CA VAL A 119 1.72 9.53 -0.17
C VAL A 119 0.26 9.62 0.19
N GLY A 120 -0.36 8.47 0.46
CA GLY A 120 -1.72 8.36 0.95
C GLY A 120 -1.79 7.64 2.28
N CYS A 121 -2.90 7.81 2.99
CA CYS A 121 -3.17 7.06 4.21
C CYS A 121 -4.68 6.88 4.42
N PRO A 122 -5.07 5.85 5.20
CA PRO A 122 -6.47 5.70 5.61
C PRO A 122 -6.92 6.82 6.54
N ALA A 123 -8.24 6.96 6.69
CA ALA A 123 -8.83 7.95 7.59
C ALA A 123 -8.42 7.74 9.05
N ASP A 124 -8.16 6.51 9.45
CA ASP A 124 -7.76 6.13 10.81
C ASP A 124 -6.25 5.95 10.99
N ALA A 125 -5.45 6.46 10.06
CA ALA A 125 -4.00 6.49 10.21
C ALA A 125 -3.58 7.34 11.42
N CYS A 126 -2.38 7.08 11.96
CA CYS A 126 -1.87 7.90 13.05
C CYS A 126 -1.62 9.36 12.61
N GLY A 127 -1.63 10.28 13.57
CA GLY A 127 -1.53 11.71 13.30
C GLY A 127 -0.29 12.10 12.51
N GLN A 128 0.87 11.51 12.84
CA GLN A 128 2.13 11.82 12.15
C GLN A 128 2.09 11.45 10.67
N VAL A 129 1.43 10.36 10.32
CA VAL A 129 1.26 9.95 8.92
C VAL A 129 0.33 10.92 8.19
N LYS A 130 -0.78 11.30 8.83
CA LYS A 130 -1.71 12.27 8.25
C LYS A 130 -1.06 13.61 7.94
N GLU A 131 -0.12 14.04 8.77
CA GLU A 131 0.59 15.32 8.58
C GLU A 131 1.43 15.35 7.31
N ILE A 132 1.99 14.21 6.89
CA ILE A 132 2.85 14.15 5.70
C ILE A 132 2.13 13.64 4.46
N ALA A 133 0.93 13.08 4.60
CA ALA A 133 0.18 12.52 3.49
C ALA A 133 -0.34 13.61 2.55
N HIS A 134 -0.21 13.36 1.24
CA HIS A 134 -0.82 14.20 0.21
C HIS A 134 -2.30 13.89 0.07
N PHE A 135 -2.71 12.67 0.41
CA PHE A 135 -4.09 12.21 0.33
C PHE A 135 -4.45 11.46 1.61
N VAL A 136 -5.46 11.94 2.32
CA VAL A 136 -6.05 11.25 3.46
C VAL A 136 -7.41 10.72 3.02
N SER A 137 -7.58 9.41 3.02
CA SER A 137 -8.84 8.79 2.60
C SER A 137 -9.99 9.16 3.54
N LEU A 138 -11.19 9.15 3.03
CA LEU A 138 -12.41 9.24 3.84
C LEU A 138 -12.78 7.87 4.43
N LYS A 139 -12.09 6.80 4.00
CA LYS A 139 -12.31 5.42 4.43
C LYS A 139 -11.21 4.96 5.37
N ASN A 140 -11.56 4.08 6.29
CA ASN A 140 -10.60 3.44 7.19
C ASN A 140 -9.82 2.33 6.47
N GLY A 141 -8.69 1.94 7.04
CA GLY A 141 -7.96 0.77 6.57
C GLY A 141 -8.84 -0.48 6.60
N GLY A 142 -8.75 -1.29 5.57
CA GLY A 142 -9.58 -2.47 5.42
C GLY A 142 -11.04 -2.20 5.04
N ASP A 143 -11.36 -0.97 4.72
CA ASP A 143 -12.74 -0.54 4.41
C ASP A 143 -12.81 0.34 3.14
N GLY A 144 -11.90 0.15 2.22
CA GLY A 144 -11.90 0.85 0.93
C GLY A 144 -10.90 2.00 0.81
N ALA A 145 -10.04 2.22 1.80
CA ALA A 145 -9.05 3.30 1.76
C ALA A 145 -8.07 3.16 0.58
N VAL A 146 -7.59 1.95 0.34
CA VAL A 146 -6.66 1.68 -0.76
C VAL A 146 -7.35 1.89 -2.10
N ARG A 147 -8.59 1.43 -2.25
CA ARG A 147 -9.38 1.66 -3.47
C ARG A 147 -9.55 3.16 -3.75
N GLU A 148 -9.85 3.94 -2.74
CA GLU A 148 -10.02 5.38 -2.89
C GLU A 148 -8.71 6.06 -3.30
N PHE A 149 -7.58 5.64 -2.73
CA PHE A 149 -6.29 6.16 -3.12
C PHE A 149 -5.92 5.79 -4.56
N ILE A 150 -6.22 4.57 -4.98
CA ILE A 150 -6.01 4.13 -6.38
C ILE A 150 -6.83 5.00 -7.33
N GLU A 151 -8.09 5.26 -7.01
CA GLU A 151 -8.95 6.15 -7.81
C GLU A 151 -8.36 7.56 -7.88
N TYR A 152 -7.86 8.07 -6.76
CA TYR A 152 -7.19 9.38 -6.71
C TYR A 152 -5.95 9.42 -7.61
N ILE A 153 -5.11 8.41 -7.55
CA ILE A 153 -3.90 8.33 -8.40
C ILE A 153 -4.29 8.38 -9.88
N ILE A 154 -5.24 7.56 -10.27
CA ILE A 154 -5.68 7.45 -11.67
C ILE A 154 -6.29 8.78 -12.14
N ALA A 155 -7.18 9.36 -11.35
CA ALA A 155 -7.80 10.66 -11.68
C ALA A 155 -6.76 11.77 -11.81
N SER A 156 -5.77 11.81 -10.92
CA SER A 156 -4.70 12.80 -10.95
C SER A 156 -3.86 12.69 -12.23
N GLN A 157 -3.60 11.48 -12.70
CA GLN A 157 -2.83 11.26 -13.92
C GLN A 157 -3.62 11.62 -15.19
N LEU A 158 -4.93 11.41 -15.19
CA LEU A 158 -5.78 11.78 -16.33
C LEU A 158 -5.94 13.28 -16.48
N MET A 159 -5.76 14.05 -15.41
CA MET A 159 -5.88 15.51 -15.40
C MET A 159 -4.54 16.22 -15.63
N ALA A 160 -3.47 15.49 -15.70
CA ALA A 160 -2.12 16.04 -15.86
C ALA A 160 -1.76 16.26 -17.33
#